data_d55e4057dbfd68d61df06909dcc77f54
#
_entry.id   d55e4057dbfd68d61df06909dcc77f54
#
_cell.length_a   1.000
_cell.length_b   1.000
_cell.length_c   1.000
_cell.angle_alpha   90.00
_cell.angle_beta   90.00
_cell.angle_gamma   90.00
#
_symmetry.space_group_name_H-M   'P 1'
#
loop_
_entity.id
_entity.type
_entity.pdbx_description
1 polymer ?
#
loop_
_entity_poly.entity_id
_entity_poly.type
_entity_poly.pdbx_seq_one_letter_code
_entity_poly.pdbx_strand_id
1 'polypeptide(L)'
;PLYFIESEENTNLIKAIPTRDGNVSAVNPNKLPEDQKVLYLGTGYQYASAWTSVYAYALAKNDTRCFVYEFNPRGFNYSDNASFNGYYTINIPQGLDESAVFASTPPYSGLLFYASGNTVYRLDFKQAGGKATAIYTHAGGKAVKMKFAKRYLSSSNAFDTYEFDVQYSLGIGFDMGNGKGDFVILNLSPTGSVGGDSEHYPAKQVYTDFGEITDFVFI
;
A
#
# COMPACT_ATOMS: atom_id res chain seq x y z
N PRO A 1 -16.31 -3.93 -0.44
CA PRO A 1 -16.25 -4.18 -1.87
C PRO A 1 -14.90 -4.73 -2.29
N LEU A 2 -14.88 -5.52 -3.35
CA LEU A 2 -13.70 -5.94 -4.08
C LEU A 2 -13.49 -4.98 -5.25
N TYR A 3 -12.31 -4.39 -5.37
CA TYR A 3 -11.94 -3.53 -6.50
C TYR A 3 -11.09 -4.31 -7.48
N PHE A 4 -11.31 -4.10 -8.75
CA PHE A 4 -10.50 -4.67 -9.81
C PHE A 4 -10.44 -3.73 -11.01
N ILE A 5 -9.48 -4.00 -11.89
CA ILE A 5 -9.30 -3.26 -13.14
C ILE A 5 -9.74 -4.18 -14.27
N GLU A 6 -10.65 -3.70 -15.09
CA GLU A 6 -11.02 -4.33 -16.33
C GLU A 6 -10.42 -3.54 -17.48
N SER A 7 -9.66 -4.20 -18.32
CA SER A 7 -9.06 -3.58 -19.51
C SER A 7 -9.97 -3.88 -20.70
N GLU A 8 -10.54 -2.84 -21.29
CA GLU A 8 -11.34 -2.92 -22.51
C GLU A 8 -10.69 -2.03 -23.57
N GLU A 9 -10.36 -2.58 -24.74
CA GLU A 9 -9.95 -1.87 -25.96
C GLU A 9 -9.16 -0.57 -25.74
N ASN A 10 -8.01 -0.65 -25.04
CA ASN A 10 -7.13 0.48 -24.68
C ASN A 10 -7.61 1.37 -23.53
N THR A 11 -8.60 0.96 -22.77
CA THR A 11 -9.01 1.69 -21.56
C THR A 11 -8.99 0.80 -20.34
N ASN A 12 -8.63 1.37 -19.20
CA ASN A 12 -8.71 0.71 -17.92
C ASN A 12 -9.92 1.25 -17.15
N LEU A 13 -10.83 0.36 -16.81
CA LEU A 13 -11.99 0.66 -15.98
C LEU A 13 -11.72 0.19 -14.56
N ILE A 14 -11.94 1.05 -13.57
CA ILE A 14 -11.95 0.63 -12.19
C ILE A 14 -13.38 0.22 -11.84
N LYS A 15 -13.55 -1.05 -11.46
CA LYS A 15 -14.83 -1.63 -11.06
C LYS A 15 -14.81 -2.09 -9.62
N ALA A 16 -15.95 -2.09 -8.98
CA ALA A 16 -16.14 -2.58 -7.63
C ALA A 16 -17.28 -3.61 -7.59
N ILE A 17 -17.07 -4.67 -6.83
CA ILE A 17 -18.12 -5.62 -6.48
C ILE A 17 -18.47 -5.37 -5.02
N PRO A 18 -19.69 -4.88 -4.69
CA PRO A 18 -20.16 -4.82 -3.33
C PRO A 18 -20.22 -6.24 -2.75
N THR A 19 -19.80 -6.40 -1.50
CA THR A 19 -19.77 -7.71 -0.86
C THR A 19 -21.17 -8.25 -0.51
N ARG A 20 -22.21 -7.42 -0.65
CA ARG A 20 -23.55 -7.74 -0.19
C ARG A 20 -24.46 -8.31 -1.28
N ASP A 21 -24.41 -7.81 -2.49
CA ASP A 21 -25.32 -8.18 -3.58
C ASP A 21 -24.61 -8.75 -4.82
N GLY A 22 -23.29 -8.66 -4.88
CA GLY A 22 -22.51 -9.21 -5.97
C GLY A 22 -22.58 -8.44 -7.29
N ASN A 23 -23.34 -7.35 -7.36
CA ASN A 23 -23.46 -6.56 -8.58
C ASN A 23 -22.19 -5.76 -8.83
N VAL A 24 -21.71 -5.81 -10.05
CA VAL A 24 -20.51 -5.04 -10.48
C VAL A 24 -20.93 -3.63 -10.80
N SER A 25 -20.29 -2.65 -10.18
CA SER A 25 -20.50 -1.23 -10.48
C SER A 25 -19.21 -0.55 -10.88
N ALA A 26 -19.29 0.40 -11.80
CA ALA A 26 -18.16 1.26 -12.12
C ALA A 26 -17.93 2.27 -11.00
N VAL A 27 -16.64 2.55 -10.74
CA VAL A 27 -16.22 3.62 -9.83
C VAL A 27 -16.04 4.90 -10.63
N ASN A 28 -16.39 6.04 -10.10
CA ASN A 28 -16.22 7.32 -10.78
C ASN A 28 -14.89 8.00 -10.35
N PRO A 29 -13.95 8.35 -11.30
CA PRO A 29 -14.10 8.10 -12.72
C PRO A 29 -13.98 6.60 -13.01
N ASN A 30 -14.89 6.08 -13.78
CA ASN A 30 -14.91 4.68 -14.16
C ASN A 30 -13.91 4.37 -15.29
N LYS A 31 -13.43 5.39 -15.98
CA LYS A 31 -12.53 5.26 -17.11
C LYS A 31 -11.30 6.15 -16.91
N LEU A 32 -10.12 5.53 -16.92
CA LEU A 32 -8.86 6.25 -16.92
C LEU A 32 -8.51 6.69 -18.36
N PRO A 33 -7.77 7.80 -18.51
CA PRO A 33 -7.25 8.21 -19.82
C PRO A 33 -6.50 7.08 -20.51
N GLU A 34 -6.62 7.01 -21.85
CA GLU A 34 -6.06 5.91 -22.67
C GLU A 34 -4.53 5.82 -22.60
N ASP A 35 -3.87 6.96 -22.35
CA ASP A 35 -2.41 7.04 -22.19
C ASP A 35 -1.90 6.58 -20.83
N GLN A 36 -2.79 6.17 -19.93
CA GLN A 36 -2.40 5.79 -18.56
C GLN A 36 -2.47 4.28 -18.35
N LYS A 37 -1.37 3.74 -17.83
CA LYS A 37 -1.27 2.35 -17.39
C LYS A 37 -1.38 2.27 -15.88
N VAL A 38 -2.29 1.43 -15.38
CA VAL A 38 -2.43 1.19 -13.94
C VAL A 38 -1.33 0.24 -13.48
N LEU A 39 -0.59 0.66 -12.45
CA LEU A 39 0.47 -0.11 -11.83
C LEU A 39 0.04 -0.76 -10.51
N TYR A 40 -0.89 -0.12 -9.79
CA TYR A 40 -1.32 -0.57 -8.48
C TYR A 40 -2.78 -0.22 -8.22
N LEU A 41 -3.48 -1.15 -7.62
CA LEU A 41 -4.81 -0.94 -7.03
C LEU A 41 -4.81 -1.56 -5.63
N GLY A 42 -5.13 -0.76 -4.63
CA GLY A 42 -5.13 -1.22 -3.26
C GLY A 42 -5.98 -0.35 -2.35
N THR A 43 -6.08 -0.80 -1.11
CA THR A 43 -6.82 -0.09 -0.06
C THR A 43 -5.88 0.35 1.05
N GLY A 44 -6.19 1.46 1.67
CA GLY A 44 -5.50 1.95 2.86
C GLY A 44 -6.48 2.25 3.97
N TYR A 45 -6.00 2.29 5.21
CA TYR A 45 -6.80 2.66 6.38
C TYR A 45 -6.24 3.94 6.97
N GLN A 46 -7.13 4.86 7.29
CA GLN A 46 -6.80 5.96 8.17
C GLN A 46 -7.54 5.77 9.48
N TYR A 47 -6.80 5.66 10.57
CA TYR A 47 -7.36 5.73 11.92
C TYR A 47 -7.41 7.20 12.32
N ALA A 48 -8.61 7.72 12.44
CA ALA A 48 -8.86 8.95 13.19
C ALA A 48 -9.67 8.54 14.43
N SER A 49 -9.36 9.12 15.57
CA SER A 49 -9.71 8.77 16.94
C SER A 49 -11.07 8.10 17.26
N ALA A 50 -12.07 8.21 16.42
CA ALA A 50 -13.37 7.55 16.58
C ALA A 50 -13.89 6.87 15.31
N TRP A 51 -13.22 7.07 14.16
CA TRP A 51 -13.72 6.62 12.87
C TRP A 51 -12.59 6.06 12.01
N THR A 52 -12.76 4.85 11.54
CA THR A 52 -11.83 4.27 10.56
C THR A 52 -12.31 4.67 9.17
N SER A 53 -11.54 5.48 8.48
CA SER A 53 -11.76 5.75 7.07
C SER A 53 -10.97 4.73 6.24
N VAL A 54 -11.64 4.08 5.31
CA VAL A 54 -11.02 3.19 4.33
C VAL A 54 -10.93 3.96 3.03
N TYR A 55 -9.74 4.00 2.44
CA TYR A 55 -9.52 4.58 1.13
C TYR A 55 -9.08 3.49 0.16
N ALA A 56 -9.49 3.60 -1.08
CA ALA A 56 -8.92 2.84 -2.18
C ALA A 56 -8.07 3.78 -3.03
N TYR A 57 -6.94 3.28 -3.49
CA TYR A 57 -6.01 4.02 -4.33
C TYR A 57 -5.73 3.23 -5.60
N ALA A 58 -5.74 3.93 -6.72
CA ALA A 58 -5.15 3.45 -7.95
C ALA A 58 -3.96 4.33 -8.32
N LEU A 59 -2.80 3.72 -8.52
CA LEU A 59 -1.64 4.39 -9.09
C LEU A 59 -1.56 4.05 -10.56
N ALA A 60 -1.62 5.06 -11.40
CA ALA A 60 -1.43 4.94 -12.84
C ALA A 60 -0.27 5.82 -13.31
N LYS A 61 0.30 5.51 -14.45
CA LYS A 61 1.33 6.33 -15.08
C LYS A 61 1.14 6.43 -16.58
N ASN A 62 1.63 7.52 -17.15
CA ASN A 62 2.00 7.64 -18.56
C ASN A 62 3.52 7.86 -18.69
N ASP A 63 4.00 8.27 -19.85
CA ASP A 63 5.44 8.45 -20.10
C ASP A 63 6.06 9.59 -19.29
N THR A 64 5.27 10.55 -18.80
CA THR A 64 5.76 11.78 -18.18
C THR A 64 5.38 11.96 -16.72
N ARG A 65 4.29 11.34 -16.26
CA ARG A 65 3.69 11.56 -14.94
C ARG A 65 3.12 10.29 -14.34
N CYS A 66 2.99 10.32 -13.03
CA CYS A 66 2.14 9.39 -12.30
C CYS A 66 0.91 10.11 -11.74
N PHE A 67 -0.15 9.33 -11.57
CA PHE A 67 -1.45 9.77 -11.10
C PHE A 67 -1.91 8.84 -9.98
N VAL A 68 -2.18 9.39 -8.81
CA VAL A 68 -2.75 8.63 -7.70
C VAL A 68 -4.21 9.01 -7.56
N TYR A 69 -5.09 8.11 -7.91
CA TYR A 69 -6.54 8.26 -7.78
C TYR A 69 -6.96 7.80 -6.39
N GLU A 70 -7.71 8.63 -5.68
CA GLU A 70 -8.25 8.32 -4.37
C GLU A 70 -9.75 8.12 -4.44
N PHE A 71 -10.22 7.00 -3.93
CA PHE A 71 -11.63 6.64 -3.89
C PHE A 71 -12.06 6.41 -2.45
N ASN A 72 -13.26 6.85 -2.11
CA ASN A 72 -13.91 6.44 -0.89
C ASN A 72 -14.78 5.20 -1.19
N PRO A 73 -14.44 4.02 -0.68
CA PRO A 73 -15.18 2.79 -0.96
C PRO A 73 -16.56 2.74 -0.29
N ARG A 74 -16.85 3.65 0.64
CA ARG A 74 -18.15 3.77 1.30
C ARG A 74 -18.59 5.22 1.26
N GLY A 75 -19.62 5.50 0.48
CA GLY A 75 -20.44 6.67 0.76
C GLY A 75 -20.99 6.55 2.19
N PHE A 76 -20.98 7.63 2.95
CA PHE A 76 -21.46 7.69 4.34
C PHE A 76 -22.92 7.23 4.51
N ASN A 77 -23.66 7.03 3.44
CA ASN A 77 -25.10 6.75 3.41
C ASN A 77 -25.46 5.37 2.90
N TYR A 78 -24.59 4.37 2.99
CA TYR A 78 -24.88 3.03 2.48
C TYR A 78 -25.36 2.97 1.02
N SER A 79 -25.25 4.07 0.28
CA SER A 79 -25.45 4.07 -1.15
C SER A 79 -24.27 3.33 -1.79
N ASP A 80 -24.59 2.39 -2.64
CA ASP A 80 -23.66 1.41 -3.24
C ASP A 80 -22.60 2.00 -4.16
N ASN A 81 -22.50 3.31 -4.25
CA ASN A 81 -21.59 4.01 -5.14
C ASN A 81 -20.34 4.49 -4.39
N ALA A 82 -19.22 3.86 -4.69
CA ALA A 82 -17.91 4.40 -4.33
C ALA A 82 -17.78 5.82 -4.90
N SER A 83 -17.40 6.78 -4.07
CA SER A 83 -17.20 8.16 -4.49
C SER A 83 -15.74 8.41 -4.85
N PHE A 84 -15.54 9.12 -5.93
CA PHE A 84 -14.22 9.62 -6.31
C PHE A 84 -13.91 10.89 -5.53
N ASN A 85 -12.77 10.88 -4.81
CA ASN A 85 -12.34 12.03 -4.01
C ASN A 85 -11.42 12.99 -4.77
N GLY A 86 -10.78 12.52 -5.83
CA GLY A 86 -9.84 13.29 -6.61
C GLY A 86 -8.61 12.48 -7.00
N TYR A 87 -7.66 13.15 -7.62
CA TYR A 87 -6.37 12.54 -7.93
C TYR A 87 -5.23 13.53 -7.69
N TYR A 88 -4.06 12.96 -7.46
CA TYR A 88 -2.80 13.67 -7.31
C TYR A 88 -1.94 13.41 -8.53
N THR A 89 -1.42 14.47 -9.13
CA THR A 89 -0.41 14.35 -10.20
C THR A 89 0.97 14.50 -9.58
N ILE A 90 1.82 13.50 -9.79
CA ILE A 90 3.17 13.46 -9.23
C ILE A 90 4.20 13.19 -10.32
N ASN A 91 5.45 13.53 -10.06
CA ASN A 91 6.56 13.11 -10.92
C ASN A 91 6.67 11.59 -10.90
N ILE A 92 7.24 10.98 -11.93
CA ILE A 92 7.51 9.54 -11.91
C ILE A 92 8.52 9.28 -10.80
N PRO A 93 8.14 8.50 -9.75
CA PRO A 93 9.03 8.22 -8.65
C PRO A 93 10.23 7.36 -9.10
N GLN A 94 11.35 7.55 -8.41
CA GLN A 94 12.54 6.78 -8.68
C GLN A 94 12.27 5.26 -8.59
N GLY A 95 12.71 4.51 -9.58
CA GLY A 95 12.59 3.06 -9.63
C GLY A 95 11.16 2.54 -9.84
N LEU A 96 10.18 3.40 -10.10
CA LEU A 96 8.82 2.99 -10.33
C LEU A 96 8.63 2.53 -11.78
N ASP A 97 8.56 1.25 -11.98
CA ASP A 97 8.24 0.59 -13.24
C ASP A 97 7.22 -0.54 -13.05
N GLU A 98 6.98 -1.30 -14.09
CA GLU A 98 6.00 -2.41 -14.08
C GLU A 98 6.44 -3.59 -13.21
N SER A 99 7.71 -3.69 -12.88
CA SER A 99 8.26 -4.73 -12.00
C SER A 99 8.19 -4.35 -10.53
N ALA A 100 7.74 -3.13 -10.20
CA ALA A 100 7.63 -2.67 -8.83
C ALA A 100 6.62 -3.51 -8.03
N VAL A 101 7.01 -3.92 -6.85
CA VAL A 101 6.18 -4.67 -5.91
C VAL A 101 5.58 -3.70 -4.90
N PHE A 102 4.25 -3.65 -4.83
CA PHE A 102 3.56 -2.77 -3.90
C PHE A 102 3.14 -3.49 -2.63
N ALA A 103 3.23 -2.79 -1.51
CA ALA A 103 2.68 -3.27 -0.26
C ALA A 103 1.15 -3.18 -0.27
N SER A 104 0.49 -4.28 0.07
CA SER A 104 -0.96 -4.30 0.25
C SER A 104 -1.35 -3.53 1.52
N THR A 105 -2.44 -2.77 1.41
CA THR A 105 -3.15 -2.17 2.55
C THR A 105 -2.27 -1.28 3.44
N PRO A 106 -1.59 -0.25 2.90
CA PRO A 106 -0.81 0.64 3.73
C PRO A 106 -1.71 1.35 4.75
N PRO A 107 -1.32 1.39 6.04
CA PRO A 107 -2.14 1.97 7.11
C PRO A 107 -2.04 3.49 7.20
N TYR A 108 -1.55 4.14 6.17
CA TYR A 108 -1.25 5.57 6.14
C TYR A 108 -2.07 6.28 5.07
N SER A 109 -2.64 7.43 5.43
CA SER A 109 -3.25 8.33 4.45
C SER A 109 -2.17 9.09 3.70
N GLY A 110 -2.22 9.03 2.36
CA GLY A 110 -1.28 9.79 1.52
C GLY A 110 0.06 9.12 1.27
N LEU A 111 0.27 7.90 1.77
CA LEU A 111 1.50 7.15 1.56
C LEU A 111 1.22 5.85 0.80
N LEU A 112 2.09 5.55 -0.15
CA LEU A 112 2.22 4.23 -0.76
C LEU A 112 3.63 3.69 -0.51
N PHE A 113 3.75 2.37 -0.51
CA PHE A 113 5.03 1.70 -0.31
C PHE A 113 5.24 0.71 -1.45
N TYR A 114 6.40 0.80 -2.08
CA TYR A 114 6.77 -0.09 -3.18
C TYR A 114 8.25 -0.46 -3.10
N ALA A 115 8.61 -1.55 -3.71
CA ALA A 115 9.99 -1.95 -3.91
C ALA A 115 10.32 -2.02 -5.40
N SER A 116 11.51 -1.57 -5.76
CA SER A 116 12.11 -1.73 -7.08
C SER A 116 13.46 -2.43 -6.91
N GLY A 117 13.60 -3.60 -7.49
CA GLY A 117 14.74 -4.45 -7.24
C GLY A 117 14.88 -4.75 -5.74
N ASN A 118 16.02 -4.42 -5.16
CA ASN A 118 16.33 -4.62 -3.75
C ASN A 118 16.03 -3.41 -2.85
N THR A 119 15.48 -2.33 -3.37
CA THR A 119 15.25 -1.09 -2.62
C THR A 119 13.77 -0.85 -2.38
N VAL A 120 13.42 -0.55 -1.15
CA VAL A 120 12.06 -0.25 -0.70
C VAL A 120 11.89 1.26 -0.54
N TYR A 121 10.83 1.78 -1.10
CA TYR A 121 10.51 3.20 -1.11
C TYR A 121 9.20 3.47 -0.39
N ARG A 122 9.16 4.61 0.31
CA ARG A 122 7.94 5.27 0.77
C ARG A 122 7.63 6.42 -0.18
N LEU A 123 6.47 6.41 -0.80
CA LEU A 123 5.98 7.47 -1.68
C LEU A 123 4.95 8.31 -0.94
N ASP A 124 5.28 9.56 -0.64
CA ASP A 124 4.33 10.57 -0.18
C ASP A 124 3.74 11.28 -1.41
N PHE A 125 2.52 10.90 -1.78
CA PHE A 125 1.88 11.44 -2.97
C PHE A 125 1.09 12.73 -2.69
N LYS A 126 0.86 13.09 -1.42
CA LYS A 126 0.23 14.36 -1.04
C LYS A 126 1.22 15.51 -1.00
N GLN A 127 2.52 15.23 -0.92
CA GLN A 127 3.54 16.23 -1.08
C GLN A 127 3.58 16.72 -2.54
N ALA A 128 3.74 18.04 -2.75
CA ALA A 128 3.79 18.64 -4.08
C ALA A 128 4.80 17.93 -5.01
N GLY A 129 4.32 17.46 -6.14
CA GLY A 129 5.09 16.68 -7.11
C GLY A 129 5.37 15.23 -6.70
N GLY A 130 4.91 14.79 -5.53
CA GLY A 130 5.22 13.50 -4.94
C GLY A 130 6.67 13.37 -4.48
N LYS A 131 6.91 12.63 -3.42
CA LYS A 131 8.27 12.37 -2.92
C LYS A 131 8.44 10.90 -2.59
N ALA A 132 9.26 10.22 -3.38
CA ALA A 132 9.75 8.88 -3.05
C ALA A 132 11.02 8.98 -2.21
N THR A 133 11.06 8.26 -1.11
CA THR A 133 12.23 8.17 -0.21
C THR A 133 12.58 6.72 -0.03
N ALA A 134 13.82 6.33 -0.33
CA ALA A 134 14.31 5.00 0.00
C ALA A 134 14.35 4.84 1.53
N ILE A 135 13.65 3.83 2.03
CA ILE A 135 13.57 3.54 3.46
C ILE A 135 14.37 2.30 3.86
N TYR A 136 14.66 1.44 2.88
CA TYR A 136 15.48 0.25 3.08
C TYR A 136 16.09 -0.22 1.76
N THR A 137 17.33 -0.69 1.80
CA THR A 137 17.97 -1.40 0.69
C THR A 137 18.52 -2.71 1.22
N HIS A 138 18.10 -3.82 0.60
CA HIS A 138 18.61 -5.15 0.93
C HIS A 138 19.98 -5.38 0.27
N ALA A 139 20.80 -6.24 0.89
CA ALA A 139 22.17 -6.50 0.38
C ALA A 139 22.19 -7.17 -1.01
N GLY A 140 21.13 -7.90 -1.36
CA GLY A 140 21.00 -8.58 -2.65
C GLY A 140 19.55 -8.95 -2.97
N GLY A 141 19.37 -9.68 -4.08
CA GLY A 141 18.04 -10.15 -4.48
C GLY A 141 17.11 -9.05 -5.01
N LYS A 142 15.86 -9.41 -5.18
CA LYS A 142 14.79 -8.47 -5.51
C LYS A 142 13.55 -8.75 -4.66
N ALA A 143 12.84 -7.72 -4.26
CA ALA A 143 11.57 -7.88 -3.56
C ALA A 143 10.54 -8.58 -4.46
N VAL A 144 9.83 -9.55 -3.89
CA VAL A 144 8.78 -10.30 -4.60
C VAL A 144 7.42 -10.14 -3.95
N LYS A 145 7.37 -9.80 -2.66
CA LYS A 145 6.13 -9.61 -1.93
C LYS A 145 6.31 -8.62 -0.80
N MET A 146 5.29 -7.77 -0.59
CA MET A 146 5.24 -6.84 0.53
C MET A 146 3.86 -6.83 1.14
N LYS A 147 3.78 -6.91 2.49
CA LYS A 147 2.52 -6.81 3.23
C LYS A 147 2.69 -6.03 4.53
N PHE A 148 1.65 -5.32 4.93
CA PHE A 148 1.58 -4.70 6.23
C PHE A 148 0.97 -5.62 7.27
N ALA A 149 1.52 -5.56 8.47
CA ALA A 149 0.90 -6.04 9.68
C ALA A 149 0.63 -4.87 10.62
N LYS A 150 -0.45 -4.98 11.37
CA LYS A 150 -0.77 -4.10 12.46
C LYS A 150 -0.58 -4.85 13.77
N ARG A 151 0.23 -4.29 14.65
CA ARG A 151 0.42 -4.83 15.99
C ARG A 151 -0.11 -3.81 16.99
N TYR A 152 -0.96 -4.27 17.90
CA TYR A 152 -1.35 -3.48 19.05
C TYR A 152 -0.28 -3.63 20.12
N LEU A 153 0.33 -2.52 20.50
CA LEU A 153 1.15 -2.47 21.68
C LEU A 153 0.20 -2.53 22.88
N SER A 154 0.38 -3.44 23.80
CA SER A 154 -0.50 -3.59 24.96
C SER A 154 -0.51 -2.28 25.75
N SER A 155 -1.61 -1.57 25.77
CA SER A 155 -1.82 -0.55 26.79
C SER A 155 -2.22 -1.25 28.08
N SER A 156 -1.56 -0.95 29.15
CA SER A 156 -1.89 -1.44 30.48
C SER A 156 -3.25 -0.98 31.01
N ASN A 157 -3.98 -0.15 30.26
CA ASN A 157 -5.29 0.39 30.67
C ASN A 157 -6.22 0.53 29.46
N ALA A 158 -6.73 -0.60 28.98
CA ALA A 158 -7.55 -0.72 27.77
C ALA A 158 -8.95 -0.03 27.86
N PHE A 159 -9.30 0.63 28.96
CA PHE A 159 -10.66 1.17 29.14
C PHE A 159 -10.77 2.70 29.16
N ASP A 160 -9.68 3.45 29.29
CA ASP A 160 -9.77 4.89 29.53
C ASP A 160 -9.19 5.81 28.43
N THR A 161 -8.48 5.30 27.45
CA THR A 161 -8.02 6.12 26.33
C THR A 161 -8.20 5.40 25.01
N TYR A 162 -8.93 6.01 24.09
CA TYR A 162 -9.10 5.55 22.70
C TYR A 162 -7.81 5.68 21.86
N GLU A 163 -6.68 5.94 22.45
CA GLU A 163 -5.36 5.97 21.84
C GLU A 163 -4.70 4.60 21.98
N PHE A 164 -4.95 3.73 21.03
CA PHE A 164 -4.15 2.52 20.90
C PHE A 164 -2.80 2.90 20.30
N ASP A 165 -1.73 2.68 21.03
CA ASP A 165 -0.40 2.65 20.43
C ASP A 165 -0.35 1.50 19.43
N VAL A 166 -0.24 1.87 18.16
CA VAL A 166 -0.22 0.91 17.07
C VAL A 166 1.14 0.94 16.41
N GLN A 167 1.81 -0.18 16.43
CA GLN A 167 3.01 -0.41 15.64
C GLN A 167 2.61 -1.01 14.28
N TYR A 168 3.10 -0.42 13.22
CA TYR A 168 2.99 -1.00 11.89
C TYR A 168 4.30 -1.67 11.50
N SER A 169 4.18 -2.88 10.98
CA SER A 169 5.32 -3.65 10.46
C SER A 169 5.10 -3.91 8.98
N LEU A 170 6.12 -3.67 8.19
CA LEU A 170 6.15 -4.00 6.78
C LEU A 170 7.03 -5.24 6.59
N GLY A 171 6.41 -6.36 6.23
CA GLY A 171 7.11 -7.57 5.83
C GLY A 171 7.44 -7.54 4.35
N ILE A 172 8.63 -8.01 4.01
CA ILE A 172 9.14 -8.02 2.64
C ILE A 172 9.83 -9.35 2.40
N GLY A 173 9.37 -10.10 1.38
CA GLY A 173 10.07 -11.26 0.84
C GLY A 173 10.99 -10.84 -0.28
N PHE A 174 12.23 -11.32 -0.25
CA PHE A 174 13.23 -11.12 -1.30
C PHE A 174 13.56 -12.46 -1.95
N ASP A 175 13.57 -12.49 -3.28
CA ASP A 175 14.15 -13.59 -4.06
C ASP A 175 15.65 -13.34 -4.18
N MET A 176 16.44 -14.24 -3.60
CA MET A 176 17.90 -14.20 -3.63
C MET A 176 18.49 -14.99 -4.81
N GLY A 177 17.63 -15.58 -5.63
CA GLY A 177 18.01 -16.50 -6.71
C GLY A 177 18.31 -17.92 -6.24
N ASN A 178 18.35 -18.85 -7.19
CA ASN A 178 18.64 -20.28 -6.94
C ASN A 178 17.69 -20.95 -5.91
N GLY A 179 16.42 -20.52 -5.88
CA GLY A 179 15.41 -21.06 -4.95
C GLY A 179 15.63 -20.65 -3.50
N LYS A 180 16.36 -19.58 -3.26
CA LYS A 180 16.60 -19.01 -1.92
C LYS A 180 15.84 -17.69 -1.76
N GLY A 181 15.46 -17.40 -0.51
CA GLY A 181 14.79 -16.17 -0.16
C GLY A 181 15.21 -15.63 1.20
N ASP A 182 15.15 -14.31 1.34
CA ASP A 182 15.31 -13.62 2.60
C ASP A 182 13.99 -12.92 2.98
N PHE A 183 13.71 -12.86 4.27
CA PHE A 183 12.54 -12.18 4.79
C PHE A 183 12.96 -11.02 5.72
N VAL A 184 12.39 -9.85 5.46
CA VAL A 184 12.70 -8.64 6.23
C VAL A 184 11.43 -8.09 6.85
N ILE A 185 11.51 -7.67 8.10
CA ILE A 185 10.48 -6.91 8.80
C ILE A 185 11.05 -5.52 9.10
N LEU A 186 10.38 -4.49 8.62
CA LEU A 186 10.63 -3.10 8.97
C LEU A 186 9.54 -2.61 9.91
N ASN A 187 9.90 -2.16 11.09
CA ASN A 187 8.97 -1.49 11.97
C ASN A 187 8.92 -0.01 11.60
N LEU A 188 7.71 0.51 11.42
CA LEU A 188 7.49 1.87 10.91
C LEU A 188 6.84 2.75 11.97
N SER A 189 7.33 3.97 12.05
CA SER A 189 6.75 5.03 12.87
C SER A 189 5.36 5.45 12.36
N PRO A 190 4.60 6.24 13.12
CA PRO A 190 3.34 6.83 12.66
C PRO A 190 3.47 7.67 11.39
N THR A 191 4.66 8.12 11.03
CA THR A 191 4.92 8.88 9.79
C THR A 191 5.41 8.00 8.64
N GLY A 192 5.42 6.66 8.81
CA GLY A 192 5.87 5.72 7.80
C GLY A 192 7.38 5.68 7.57
N SER A 193 8.17 6.17 8.51
CA SER A 193 9.64 6.06 8.49
C SER A 193 10.07 4.82 9.26
N VAL A 194 11.19 4.20 8.87
CA VAL A 194 11.76 3.08 9.62
C VAL A 194 12.18 3.56 10.99
N GLY A 195 11.63 2.94 12.01
CA GLY A 195 11.92 3.25 13.39
C GLY A 195 11.17 2.27 14.29
N GLY A 196 11.88 1.60 15.17
CA GLY A 196 11.31 0.69 16.15
C GLY A 196 11.20 1.35 17.52
N ASP A 197 10.44 0.73 18.39
CA ASP A 197 10.59 0.91 19.81
C ASP A 197 11.88 0.20 20.20
N SER A 198 12.88 0.98 20.64
CA SER A 198 14.21 0.47 20.94
C SER A 198 14.24 -0.56 22.08
N GLU A 199 13.19 -0.62 22.89
CA GLU A 199 13.11 -1.52 24.03
C GLU A 199 12.55 -2.90 23.66
N HIS A 200 11.56 -2.96 22.75
CA HIS A 200 10.83 -4.19 22.44
C HIS A 200 10.89 -4.60 20.97
N TYR A 201 11.03 -3.65 20.07
CA TYR A 201 10.95 -3.90 18.63
C TYR A 201 12.07 -3.18 17.88
N PRO A 202 13.07 -3.90 17.38
CA PRO A 202 14.12 -3.32 16.57
C PRO A 202 13.53 -2.71 15.29
N ALA A 203 14.11 -1.61 14.83
CA ALA A 203 13.67 -0.94 13.61
C ALA A 203 13.65 -1.87 12.38
N LYS A 204 14.52 -2.87 12.39
CA LYS A 204 14.69 -3.85 11.31
C LYS A 204 15.03 -5.23 11.87
N GLN A 205 14.42 -6.26 11.28
CA GLN A 205 14.77 -7.67 11.48
C GLN A 205 14.99 -8.31 10.10
N VAL A 206 16.05 -9.09 9.97
CA VAL A 206 16.39 -9.80 8.73
C VAL A 206 16.52 -11.28 9.03
N TYR A 207 15.81 -12.09 8.28
CA TYR A 207 15.84 -13.55 8.36
C TYR A 207 16.33 -14.06 7.01
N THR A 208 17.35 -14.91 7.01
CA THR A 208 18.00 -15.44 5.82
C THR A 208 17.79 -16.93 5.68
N ASP A 209 18.20 -17.46 4.53
CA ASP A 209 18.24 -18.91 4.25
C ASP A 209 16.87 -19.61 4.23
N PHE A 210 15.80 -18.87 3.90
CA PHE A 210 14.56 -19.49 3.50
C PHE A 210 14.69 -20.12 2.10
N GLY A 211 13.75 -21.02 1.77
CA GLY A 211 13.48 -21.38 0.39
C GLY A 211 12.88 -20.19 -0.38
N GLU A 212 12.47 -20.43 -1.61
CA GLU A 212 11.77 -19.41 -2.40
C GLU A 212 10.55 -18.87 -1.67
N ILE A 213 10.48 -17.55 -1.53
CA ILE A 213 9.33 -16.88 -0.91
C ILE A 213 8.37 -16.46 -2.00
N THR A 214 7.21 -17.11 -2.07
CA THR A 214 6.14 -16.78 -3.01
C THR A 214 5.07 -15.91 -2.35
N ASP A 215 4.75 -16.17 -1.09
CA ASP A 215 3.81 -15.38 -0.28
C ASP A 215 4.06 -15.62 1.22
N PHE A 216 3.46 -14.77 2.07
CA PHE A 216 3.49 -14.90 3.52
C PHE A 216 2.27 -14.23 4.15
N VAL A 217 1.96 -14.60 5.38
CA VAL A 217 0.94 -13.94 6.20
C VAL A 217 1.50 -13.62 7.58
N PHE A 218 1.01 -12.56 8.18
CA PHE A 218 1.20 -12.29 9.59
C PHE A 218 0.03 -12.92 10.36
N ILE A 219 0.35 -13.60 11.43
CA ILE A 219 -0.62 -14.27 12.31
C ILE A 219 -0.73 -13.48 13.62
#